data_61fa139ceefd85d14beb6ba3ed7c2acf
#
_entry.id   61fa139ceefd85d14beb6ba3ed7c2acf
#
_cell.length_a   1.000
_cell.length_b   1.000
_cell.length_c   1.000
_cell.angle_alpha   90.00
_cell.angle_beta   90.00
_cell.angle_gamma   90.00
#
_symmetry.space_group_name_H-M   'P 1'
#
loop_
_entity.id
_entity.type
_entity.pdbx_description
1 polymer ?
#
loop_
_entity_poly.entity_id
_entity_poly.type
_entity_poly.pdbx_seq_one_letter_code
_entity_poly.pdbx_strand_id
1 'polypeptide(L)'
;MVPPVTSDRSESARLAGKRVVVTGGARGIGGEIAARFAAEGARVSILDRLVDLGREHASATGGSFHEVDLLDPVATASTTQAAVDSMGGVDILVNSAGILRFTSLLDLTVQDWNETFSINTRAMLTTMQVSVRAMIAAGHGGKIINLASMAAKKGGAGEGAYPPSKAAVVALTRMAALEWGCHGITANSLCPGYILTEMGAATRTQADIDTWSSYSPLGRLGQSSDVAAVALFLASPDSDYLTGQAINVTGGMVMH
;
A
#
# COMPACT_ATOMS: atom_id res chain seq x y z
N MET A 1 -33.95 -21.73 7.02
CA MET A 1 -33.29 -21.69 8.36
C MET A 1 -31.81 -21.55 8.10
N VAL A 2 -31.24 -20.36 8.38
CA VAL A 2 -29.80 -20.10 8.22
C VAL A 2 -29.12 -20.78 9.40
N PRO A 3 -28.11 -21.64 9.20
CA PRO A 3 -27.40 -22.26 10.31
C PRO A 3 -26.72 -21.18 11.17
N PRO A 4 -26.63 -21.38 12.49
CA PRO A 4 -25.97 -20.42 13.36
C PRO A 4 -24.51 -20.29 12.98
N VAL A 5 -24.03 -19.04 12.83
CA VAL A 5 -22.61 -18.73 12.67
C VAL A 5 -21.95 -19.10 13.99
N THR A 6 -21.28 -20.25 14.02
CA THR A 6 -20.47 -20.65 15.16
C THR A 6 -19.24 -19.74 15.20
N SER A 7 -19.22 -18.84 16.16
CA SER A 7 -18.08 -17.95 16.47
C SER A 7 -16.96 -18.72 17.21
N ASP A 8 -16.48 -19.80 16.64
CA ASP A 8 -15.21 -20.38 17.08
C ASP A 8 -14.08 -19.80 16.23
N ARG A 9 -13.91 -18.48 16.32
CA ARG A 9 -12.68 -17.80 15.92
C ARG A 9 -11.73 -17.95 17.11
N SER A 10 -11.07 -19.11 17.22
CA SER A 10 -9.81 -19.17 17.94
C SER A 10 -8.94 -18.00 17.48
N GLU A 11 -8.20 -17.37 18.40
CA GLU A 11 -7.24 -16.28 18.14
C GLU A 11 -6.07 -16.73 17.24
N SER A 12 -6.35 -17.39 16.12
CA SER A 12 -5.32 -17.71 15.13
C SER A 12 -4.96 -16.44 14.38
N ALA A 13 -3.68 -16.14 14.32
CA ALA A 13 -3.14 -15.02 13.56
C ALA A 13 -3.70 -15.04 12.12
N ARG A 14 -4.34 -13.94 11.69
CA ARG A 14 -5.13 -13.85 10.43
C ARG A 14 -4.30 -14.10 9.18
N LEU A 15 -2.99 -13.89 9.27
CA LEU A 15 -2.04 -14.05 8.18
C LEU A 15 -0.98 -15.12 8.46
N ALA A 16 -1.30 -16.10 9.33
CA ALA A 16 -0.35 -17.15 9.72
C ALA A 16 0.29 -17.82 8.49
N GLY A 17 1.62 -17.75 8.40
CA GLY A 17 2.42 -18.36 7.34
C GLY A 17 2.33 -17.66 5.98
N LYS A 18 1.58 -16.57 5.82
CA LYS A 18 1.53 -15.80 4.57
C LYS A 18 2.83 -15.06 4.31
N ARG A 19 3.26 -15.06 3.05
CA ARG A 19 4.47 -14.40 2.55
C ARG A 19 4.08 -13.05 1.94
N VAL A 20 4.63 -11.99 2.49
CA VAL A 20 4.23 -10.62 2.17
C VAL A 20 5.42 -9.82 1.66
N VAL A 21 5.25 -9.13 0.54
CA VAL A 21 6.17 -8.09 0.06
C VAL A 21 5.54 -6.73 0.31
N VAL A 22 6.26 -5.80 0.96
CA VAL A 22 5.82 -4.43 1.21
C VAL A 22 6.84 -3.45 0.64
N THR A 23 6.45 -2.64 -0.35
CA THR A 23 7.28 -1.52 -0.80
C THR A 23 7.03 -0.28 0.05
N GLY A 24 8.08 0.50 0.35
CA GLY A 24 7.96 1.65 1.26
C GLY A 24 7.70 1.22 2.71
N GLY A 25 8.20 0.05 3.09
CA GLY A 25 7.92 -0.56 4.40
C GLY A 25 8.86 -0.13 5.52
N ALA A 26 9.83 0.77 5.27
CA ALA A 26 10.76 1.22 6.30
C ALA A 26 10.12 2.18 7.33
N ARG A 27 9.02 2.87 6.98
CA ARG A 27 8.33 3.82 7.87
C ARG A 27 6.90 4.12 7.40
N GLY A 28 6.21 4.96 8.17
CA GLY A 28 4.90 5.51 7.83
C GLY A 28 3.83 4.41 7.65
N ILE A 29 2.95 4.58 6.67
CA ILE A 29 1.85 3.63 6.41
C ILE A 29 2.37 2.24 6.05
N GLY A 30 3.39 2.16 5.18
CA GLY A 30 3.98 0.87 4.78
C GLY A 30 4.64 0.14 5.94
N GLY A 31 5.36 0.87 6.81
CA GLY A 31 5.94 0.32 8.02
C GLY A 31 4.88 -0.23 8.99
N GLU A 32 3.82 0.54 9.23
CA GLU A 32 2.73 0.09 10.11
C GLU A 32 2.00 -1.15 9.55
N ILE A 33 1.81 -1.21 8.22
CA ILE A 33 1.24 -2.39 7.57
C ILE A 33 2.18 -3.59 7.76
N ALA A 34 3.49 -3.42 7.55
CA ALA A 34 4.49 -4.47 7.72
C ALA A 34 4.49 -5.01 9.17
N ALA A 35 4.50 -4.11 10.17
CA ALA A 35 4.44 -4.49 11.57
C ALA A 35 3.14 -5.21 11.93
N ARG A 36 2.01 -4.68 11.48
CA ARG A 36 0.70 -5.30 11.73
C ARG A 36 0.58 -6.69 11.11
N PHE A 37 1.06 -6.86 9.88
CA PHE A 37 0.99 -8.15 9.19
C PHE A 37 1.92 -9.18 9.85
N ALA A 38 3.11 -8.76 10.29
CA ALA A 38 4.00 -9.63 11.05
C ALA A 38 3.39 -10.07 12.39
N ALA A 39 2.73 -9.15 13.12
CA ALA A 39 2.01 -9.48 14.35
C ALA A 39 0.85 -10.47 14.13
N GLU A 40 0.29 -10.52 12.92
CA GLU A 40 -0.72 -11.47 12.47
C GLU A 40 -0.12 -12.76 11.85
N GLY A 41 1.18 -13.00 12.07
CA GLY A 41 1.85 -14.24 11.69
C GLY A 41 2.38 -14.31 10.26
N ALA A 42 2.42 -13.20 9.53
CA ALA A 42 3.00 -13.16 8.20
C ALA A 42 4.53 -13.09 8.24
N ARG A 43 5.19 -13.66 7.20
CA ARG A 43 6.60 -13.42 6.89
C ARG A 43 6.68 -12.21 5.97
N VAL A 44 7.30 -11.13 6.42
CA VAL A 44 7.31 -9.86 5.70
C VAL A 44 8.69 -9.57 5.11
N SER A 45 8.73 -9.23 3.82
CA SER A 45 9.89 -8.70 3.09
C SER A 45 9.66 -7.22 2.80
N ILE A 46 10.51 -6.35 3.32
CA ILE A 46 10.45 -4.90 3.16
C ILE A 46 11.36 -4.48 2.01
N LEU A 47 10.83 -3.73 1.05
CA LEU A 47 11.56 -3.10 -0.05
C LEU A 47 11.54 -1.58 0.15
N ASP A 48 12.72 -0.97 0.39
CA ASP A 48 12.83 0.48 0.61
C ASP A 48 14.24 0.97 0.25
N ARG A 49 14.39 2.27 0.04
CA ARG A 49 15.70 2.93 -0.14
C ARG A 49 16.33 3.36 1.19
N LEU A 50 15.57 3.39 2.27
CA LEU A 50 16.01 3.84 3.60
C LEU A 50 16.65 2.65 4.34
N VAL A 51 17.94 2.42 4.11
CA VAL A 51 18.66 1.21 4.51
C VAL A 51 18.59 0.97 6.01
N ASP A 52 18.98 1.96 6.81
CA ASP A 52 19.08 1.79 8.27
C ASP A 52 17.69 1.57 8.90
N LEU A 53 16.72 2.41 8.57
CA LEU A 53 15.34 2.27 9.04
C LEU A 53 14.69 0.98 8.54
N GLY A 54 14.96 0.59 7.30
CA GLY A 54 14.42 -0.63 6.73
C GLY A 54 14.95 -1.89 7.41
N ARG A 55 16.27 -1.92 7.73
CA ARG A 55 16.89 -3.02 8.49
C ARG A 55 16.38 -3.10 9.92
N GLU A 56 16.30 -1.95 10.59
CA GLU A 56 15.73 -1.87 11.94
C GLU A 56 14.30 -2.40 11.98
N HIS A 57 13.46 -1.94 11.05
CA HIS A 57 12.06 -2.34 10.98
C HIS A 57 11.89 -3.82 10.61
N ALA A 58 12.69 -4.33 9.67
CA ALA A 58 12.69 -5.74 9.33
C ALA A 58 13.11 -6.62 10.51
N SER A 59 14.14 -6.20 11.27
CA SER A 59 14.57 -6.89 12.48
C SER A 59 13.47 -6.93 13.55
N ALA A 60 12.81 -5.79 13.78
CA ALA A 60 11.72 -5.68 14.76
C ALA A 60 10.50 -6.55 14.40
N THR A 61 10.27 -6.79 13.12
CA THR A 61 9.15 -7.62 12.62
C THR A 61 9.54 -9.08 12.36
N GLY A 62 10.80 -9.46 12.58
CA GLY A 62 11.32 -10.79 12.23
C GLY A 62 11.32 -11.08 10.73
N GLY A 63 11.28 -10.03 9.92
CA GLY A 63 11.22 -10.08 8.46
C GLY A 63 12.58 -9.91 7.78
N SER A 64 12.57 -9.63 6.48
CA SER A 64 13.75 -9.33 5.67
C SER A 64 13.67 -7.93 5.06
N PHE A 65 14.84 -7.34 4.78
CA PHE A 65 14.97 -6.05 4.12
C PHE A 65 15.76 -6.19 2.81
N HIS A 66 15.27 -5.52 1.78
CA HIS A 66 15.91 -5.43 0.48
C HIS A 66 15.99 -3.96 0.06
N GLU A 67 17.21 -3.47 -0.12
CA GLU A 67 17.44 -2.10 -0.60
C GLU A 67 17.04 -1.97 -2.08
N VAL A 68 16.25 -0.94 -2.39
CA VAL A 68 15.89 -0.63 -3.79
C VAL A 68 15.50 0.83 -3.96
N ASP A 69 16.01 1.46 -5.02
CA ASP A 69 15.43 2.69 -5.56
C ASP A 69 14.41 2.35 -6.65
N LEU A 70 13.15 2.66 -6.37
CA LEU A 70 12.03 2.39 -7.27
C LEU A 70 12.02 3.26 -8.54
N LEU A 71 12.93 4.24 -8.65
CA LEU A 71 13.19 4.95 -9.91
C LEU A 71 13.83 4.05 -10.98
N ASP A 72 14.59 3.04 -10.56
CA ASP A 72 15.19 2.06 -11.45
C ASP A 72 14.24 0.87 -11.66
N PRO A 73 13.65 0.69 -12.85
CA PRO A 73 12.72 -0.40 -13.10
C PRO A 73 13.40 -1.78 -13.13
N VAL A 74 14.69 -1.85 -13.50
CA VAL A 74 15.46 -3.10 -13.52
C VAL A 74 15.76 -3.53 -12.08
N ALA A 75 16.28 -2.62 -11.27
CA ALA A 75 16.49 -2.87 -9.85
C ALA A 75 15.17 -3.21 -9.11
N THR A 76 14.07 -2.50 -9.43
CA THR A 76 12.74 -2.81 -8.87
C THR A 76 12.34 -4.25 -9.17
N ALA A 77 12.47 -4.70 -10.43
CA ALA A 77 12.08 -6.05 -10.81
C ALA A 77 12.98 -7.11 -10.15
N SER A 78 14.31 -6.94 -10.22
CA SER A 78 15.25 -7.91 -9.67
C SER A 78 15.18 -8.01 -8.13
N THR A 79 15.03 -6.88 -7.44
CA THR A 79 14.91 -6.87 -5.98
C THR A 79 13.56 -7.46 -5.53
N THR A 80 12.47 -7.18 -6.25
CA THR A 80 11.18 -7.83 -5.98
C THR A 80 11.28 -9.34 -6.16
N GLN A 81 11.94 -9.80 -7.23
CA GLN A 81 12.14 -11.23 -7.44
C GLN A 81 12.99 -11.86 -6.34
N ALA A 82 14.08 -11.21 -5.92
CA ALA A 82 14.91 -11.69 -4.82
C ALA A 82 14.12 -11.81 -3.50
N ALA A 83 13.24 -10.87 -3.21
CA ALA A 83 12.36 -10.93 -2.04
C ALA A 83 11.38 -12.12 -2.13
N VAL A 84 10.77 -12.33 -3.29
CA VAL A 84 9.88 -13.47 -3.55
C VAL A 84 10.64 -14.80 -3.38
N ASP A 85 11.83 -14.91 -3.98
CA ASP A 85 12.64 -16.14 -3.93
C ASP A 85 13.09 -16.46 -2.50
N SER A 86 13.48 -15.45 -1.73
CA SER A 86 13.91 -15.61 -0.33
C SER A 86 12.83 -16.19 0.58
N MET A 87 11.57 -15.97 0.24
CA MET A 87 10.41 -16.49 0.97
C MET A 87 9.85 -17.77 0.38
N GLY A 88 10.34 -18.21 -0.79
CA GLY A 88 9.80 -19.35 -1.52
C GLY A 88 8.44 -19.04 -2.18
N GLY A 89 8.19 -17.78 -2.52
CA GLY A 89 6.97 -17.29 -3.16
C GLY A 89 6.39 -16.05 -2.47
N VAL A 90 5.22 -15.62 -2.93
CA VAL A 90 4.48 -14.46 -2.37
C VAL A 90 2.98 -14.74 -2.38
N ASP A 91 2.30 -14.38 -1.31
CA ASP A 91 0.85 -14.50 -1.16
C ASP A 91 0.17 -13.11 -1.17
N ILE A 92 0.89 -12.08 -0.69
CA ILE A 92 0.36 -10.73 -0.54
C ILE A 92 1.42 -9.72 -1.01
N LEU A 93 1.02 -8.80 -1.88
CA LEU A 93 1.82 -7.65 -2.28
C LEU A 93 1.17 -6.37 -1.76
N VAL A 94 1.92 -5.55 -1.02
CA VAL A 94 1.52 -4.21 -0.61
C VAL A 94 2.42 -3.18 -1.27
N ASN A 95 1.88 -2.41 -2.19
CA ASN A 95 2.56 -1.29 -2.83
C ASN A 95 2.27 0.00 -2.06
N SER A 96 3.15 0.35 -1.11
CA SER A 96 2.97 1.54 -0.26
C SER A 96 3.95 2.66 -0.54
N ALA A 97 5.03 2.40 -1.26
CA ALA A 97 5.99 3.43 -1.62
C ALA A 97 5.35 4.55 -2.46
N GLY A 98 5.74 5.78 -2.20
CA GLY A 98 5.28 6.93 -2.96
C GLY A 98 5.93 8.22 -2.53
N ILE A 99 5.89 9.22 -3.40
CA ILE A 99 6.33 10.58 -3.14
C ILE A 99 5.21 11.57 -3.38
N LEU A 100 5.26 12.67 -2.65
CA LEU A 100 4.41 13.85 -2.81
C LEU A 100 5.30 15.08 -2.94
N ARG A 101 5.09 15.86 -3.99
CA ARG A 101 5.70 17.17 -4.19
C ARG A 101 4.62 18.19 -4.47
N PHE A 102 4.71 19.33 -3.81
CA PHE A 102 3.79 20.44 -4.03
C PHE A 102 4.38 21.36 -5.10
N THR A 103 3.61 21.57 -6.17
CA THR A 103 3.91 22.53 -7.24
C THR A 103 2.64 22.87 -8.02
N SER A 104 2.55 24.07 -8.58
CA SER A 104 1.44 24.42 -9.48
C SER A 104 1.56 23.63 -10.79
N LEU A 105 0.45 23.42 -11.50
CA LEU A 105 0.50 22.78 -12.83
C LEU A 105 1.27 23.61 -13.85
N LEU A 106 1.33 24.93 -13.67
CA LEU A 106 2.07 25.81 -14.57
C LEU A 106 3.58 25.64 -14.43
N ASP A 107 4.05 25.42 -13.19
CA ASP A 107 5.47 25.31 -12.86
C ASP A 107 5.97 23.85 -12.81
N LEU A 108 5.05 22.88 -12.96
CA LEU A 108 5.38 21.47 -12.91
C LEU A 108 6.29 21.06 -14.08
N THR A 109 7.50 20.65 -13.76
CA THR A 109 8.45 20.21 -14.77
C THR A 109 8.12 18.80 -15.28
N VAL A 110 8.50 18.50 -16.53
CA VAL A 110 8.39 17.13 -17.09
C VAL A 110 9.22 16.15 -16.25
N GLN A 111 10.34 16.58 -15.70
CA GLN A 111 11.18 15.75 -14.82
C GLN A 111 10.44 15.36 -13.55
N ASP A 112 9.83 16.31 -12.83
CA ASP A 112 9.06 16.03 -11.61
C ASP A 112 7.84 15.17 -11.88
N TRP A 113 7.15 15.41 -13.02
CA TRP A 113 6.08 14.55 -13.50
C TRP A 113 6.55 13.10 -13.68
N ASN A 114 7.62 12.90 -14.46
CA ASN A 114 8.15 11.58 -14.76
C ASN A 114 8.63 10.86 -13.50
N GLU A 115 9.31 11.55 -12.58
CA GLU A 115 9.77 10.96 -11.32
C GLU A 115 8.58 10.53 -10.45
N THR A 116 7.57 11.39 -10.31
CA THR A 116 6.36 11.08 -9.54
C THR A 116 5.64 9.86 -10.11
N PHE A 117 5.42 9.80 -11.41
CA PHE A 117 4.80 8.63 -12.05
C PHE A 117 5.68 7.38 -12.00
N SER A 118 7.00 7.54 -12.08
CA SER A 118 7.94 6.41 -11.99
C SER A 118 7.82 5.71 -10.64
N ILE A 119 7.80 6.46 -9.55
CA ILE A 119 7.72 5.91 -8.19
C ILE A 119 6.28 5.49 -7.86
N ASN A 120 5.30 6.39 -8.06
CA ASN A 120 3.94 6.17 -7.56
C ASN A 120 3.14 5.17 -8.39
N THR A 121 3.49 4.96 -9.67
CA THR A 121 2.67 4.17 -10.60
C THR A 121 3.47 3.08 -11.33
N ARG A 122 4.55 3.45 -12.05
CA ARG A 122 5.33 2.47 -12.83
C ARG A 122 5.97 1.40 -11.93
N ALA A 123 6.53 1.79 -10.79
CA ALA A 123 7.12 0.82 -9.86
C ALA A 123 6.08 -0.18 -9.35
N MET A 124 4.84 0.28 -9.09
CA MET A 124 3.74 -0.62 -8.70
C MET A 124 3.41 -1.64 -9.79
N LEU A 125 3.39 -1.21 -11.07
CA LEU A 125 3.21 -2.14 -12.18
C LEU A 125 4.31 -3.21 -12.19
N THR A 126 5.58 -2.79 -12.04
CA THR A 126 6.73 -3.70 -12.04
C THR A 126 6.65 -4.72 -10.90
N THR A 127 6.40 -4.28 -9.68
CA THR A 127 6.27 -5.17 -8.51
C THR A 127 5.08 -6.12 -8.63
N MET A 128 3.95 -5.64 -9.16
CA MET A 128 2.77 -6.48 -9.44
C MET A 128 3.10 -7.55 -10.49
N GLN A 129 3.76 -7.21 -11.60
CA GLN A 129 4.11 -8.17 -12.64
C GLN A 129 4.98 -9.31 -12.11
N VAL A 130 5.98 -8.99 -11.29
CA VAL A 130 6.84 -10.01 -10.66
C VAL A 130 6.03 -10.88 -9.69
N SER A 131 5.31 -10.27 -8.77
CA SER A 131 4.56 -10.98 -7.74
C SER A 131 3.45 -11.85 -8.33
N VAL A 132 2.71 -11.33 -9.31
CA VAL A 132 1.61 -12.06 -9.96
C VAL A 132 2.10 -13.28 -10.73
N ARG A 133 3.25 -13.19 -11.43
CA ARG A 133 3.85 -14.38 -12.05
C ARG A 133 4.11 -15.49 -11.04
N ALA A 134 4.64 -15.14 -9.87
CA ALA A 134 4.87 -16.09 -8.78
C ALA A 134 3.54 -16.64 -8.20
N MET A 135 2.53 -15.79 -7.99
CA MET A 135 1.19 -16.20 -7.52
C MET A 135 0.51 -17.17 -8.50
N ILE A 136 0.56 -16.86 -9.81
CA ILE A 136 -0.01 -17.73 -10.85
C ILE A 136 0.73 -19.07 -10.91
N ALA A 137 2.07 -19.06 -10.87
CA ALA A 137 2.86 -20.28 -10.86
C ALA A 137 2.58 -21.17 -9.64
N ALA A 138 2.29 -20.57 -8.49
CA ALA A 138 1.92 -21.28 -7.27
C ALA A 138 0.47 -21.84 -7.29
N GLY A 139 -0.43 -21.27 -8.10
CA GLY A 139 -1.79 -21.78 -8.34
C GLY A 139 -2.78 -21.61 -7.18
N HIS A 140 -2.48 -20.80 -6.17
CA HIS A 140 -3.35 -20.64 -4.98
C HIS A 140 -3.95 -19.24 -4.83
N GLY A 141 -3.85 -18.40 -5.87
CA GLY A 141 -4.32 -17.02 -5.82
C GLY A 141 -3.37 -16.09 -5.07
N GLY A 142 -3.86 -14.92 -4.69
CA GLY A 142 -3.08 -13.91 -3.96
C GLY A 142 -3.85 -12.62 -3.70
N LYS A 143 -3.21 -11.69 -2.97
CA LYS A 143 -3.78 -10.39 -2.63
C LYS A 143 -2.83 -9.26 -3.05
N ILE A 144 -3.38 -8.24 -3.71
CA ILE A 144 -2.65 -7.02 -4.08
C ILE A 144 -3.34 -5.83 -3.42
N ILE A 145 -2.57 -5.04 -2.67
CA ILE A 145 -3.05 -3.84 -1.98
C ILE A 145 -2.18 -2.67 -2.43
N ASN A 146 -2.76 -1.75 -3.19
CA ASN A 146 -2.06 -0.58 -3.72
C ASN A 146 -2.43 0.68 -2.93
N LEU A 147 -1.46 1.41 -2.41
CA LEU A 147 -1.70 2.68 -1.74
C LEU A 147 -1.89 3.80 -2.77
N ALA A 148 -3.16 4.13 -3.03
CA ALA A 148 -3.56 5.31 -3.76
C ALA A 148 -3.57 6.53 -2.81
N SER A 149 -4.60 7.35 -2.83
CA SER A 149 -4.84 8.51 -1.96
C SER A 149 -6.27 9.01 -2.18
N MET A 150 -6.84 9.73 -1.23
CA MET A 150 -8.04 10.53 -1.49
C MET A 150 -7.81 11.54 -2.63
N ALA A 151 -6.57 11.97 -2.84
CA ALA A 151 -6.19 12.85 -3.96
C ALA A 151 -6.46 12.23 -5.34
N ALA A 152 -6.55 10.90 -5.44
CA ALA A 152 -6.98 10.21 -6.66
C ALA A 152 -8.43 10.51 -7.05
N LYS A 153 -9.26 10.91 -6.08
CA LYS A 153 -10.69 11.19 -6.24
C LYS A 153 -11.00 12.67 -6.11
N LYS A 154 -10.28 13.37 -5.22
CA LYS A 154 -10.41 14.80 -4.95
C LYS A 154 -9.01 15.39 -4.79
N GLY A 155 -8.43 15.86 -5.90
CA GLY A 155 -7.16 16.59 -5.86
C GLY A 155 -7.29 17.97 -5.25
N GLY A 156 -6.14 18.56 -4.90
CA GLY A 156 -6.01 19.94 -4.43
C GLY A 156 -5.14 20.80 -5.36
N ALA A 157 -5.40 22.10 -5.39
CA ALA A 157 -4.52 23.02 -6.09
C ALA A 157 -3.10 22.95 -5.49
N GLY A 158 -2.07 22.98 -6.34
CA GLY A 158 -0.69 22.92 -5.91
C GLY A 158 -0.14 21.53 -5.60
N GLU A 159 -0.90 20.45 -5.82
CA GLU A 159 -0.43 19.07 -5.59
C GLU A 159 0.28 18.45 -6.81
N GLY A 160 0.47 19.20 -7.90
CA GLY A 160 1.27 18.82 -9.06
C GLY A 160 0.89 17.49 -9.70
N ALA A 161 1.86 16.62 -9.88
CA ALA A 161 1.70 15.30 -10.49
C ALA A 161 1.12 14.24 -9.53
N TYR A 162 1.00 14.54 -8.24
CA TYR A 162 0.60 13.55 -7.25
C TYR A 162 -0.83 13.03 -7.47
N PRO A 163 -1.88 13.88 -7.55
CA PRO A 163 -3.25 13.40 -7.78
C PRO A 163 -3.40 12.57 -9.07
N PRO A 164 -2.86 13.01 -10.23
CA PRO A 164 -2.88 12.21 -11.45
C PRO A 164 -2.19 10.84 -11.28
N SER A 165 -1.03 10.78 -10.60
CA SER A 165 -0.33 9.52 -10.35
C SER A 165 -1.15 8.56 -9.48
N LYS A 166 -1.85 9.09 -8.47
CA LYS A 166 -2.69 8.28 -7.58
C LYS A 166 -4.02 7.86 -8.24
N ALA A 167 -4.55 8.67 -9.16
CA ALA A 167 -5.68 8.27 -10.02
C ALA A 167 -5.28 7.13 -10.96
N ALA A 168 -4.06 7.19 -11.53
CA ALA A 168 -3.51 6.10 -12.33
C ALA A 168 -3.36 4.79 -11.53
N VAL A 169 -3.00 4.85 -10.24
CA VAL A 169 -2.97 3.67 -9.34
C VAL A 169 -4.35 3.03 -9.22
N VAL A 170 -5.41 3.84 -9.05
CA VAL A 170 -6.79 3.32 -8.98
C VAL A 170 -7.17 2.63 -10.29
N ALA A 171 -6.87 3.25 -11.45
CA ALA A 171 -7.15 2.65 -12.75
C ALA A 171 -6.36 1.35 -12.96
N LEU A 172 -5.06 1.36 -12.64
CA LEU A 172 -4.20 0.17 -12.73
C LEU A 172 -4.69 -0.97 -11.84
N THR A 173 -5.17 -0.66 -10.64
CA THR A 173 -5.76 -1.66 -9.72
C THR A 173 -7.01 -2.33 -10.32
N ARG A 174 -7.86 -1.58 -11.01
CA ARG A 174 -9.03 -2.13 -11.72
C ARG A 174 -8.62 -3.05 -12.86
N MET A 175 -7.60 -2.68 -13.65
CA MET A 175 -7.08 -3.55 -14.70
C MET A 175 -6.51 -4.84 -14.12
N ALA A 176 -5.73 -4.74 -13.04
CA ALA A 176 -5.21 -5.91 -12.31
C ALA A 176 -6.33 -6.87 -11.85
N ALA A 177 -7.41 -6.31 -11.30
CA ALA A 177 -8.58 -7.09 -10.86
C ALA A 177 -9.27 -7.82 -12.03
N LEU A 178 -9.43 -7.14 -13.17
CA LEU A 178 -10.07 -7.72 -14.36
C LEU A 178 -9.23 -8.83 -15.00
N GLU A 179 -7.91 -8.62 -15.11
CA GLU A 179 -7.03 -9.57 -15.80
C GLU A 179 -6.65 -10.77 -14.93
N TRP A 180 -6.45 -10.56 -13.62
CA TRP A 180 -5.89 -11.60 -12.76
C TRP A 180 -6.90 -12.26 -11.82
N GLY A 181 -8.13 -11.78 -11.81
CA GLY A 181 -9.22 -12.38 -11.02
C GLY A 181 -9.49 -13.85 -11.36
N CYS A 182 -9.33 -14.25 -12.62
CA CYS A 182 -9.47 -15.66 -13.05
C CYS A 182 -8.42 -16.60 -12.44
N HIS A 183 -7.33 -16.04 -11.87
CA HIS A 183 -6.31 -16.80 -11.13
C HIS A 183 -6.53 -16.77 -9.61
N GLY A 184 -7.68 -16.30 -9.12
CA GLY A 184 -7.96 -16.15 -7.70
C GLY A 184 -7.17 -15.01 -7.03
N ILE A 185 -6.66 -14.04 -7.82
CA ILE A 185 -5.92 -12.89 -7.31
C ILE A 185 -6.87 -11.70 -7.17
N THR A 186 -6.99 -11.14 -5.98
CA THR A 186 -7.72 -9.89 -5.76
C THR A 186 -6.76 -8.71 -5.77
N ALA A 187 -7.19 -7.59 -6.36
CA ALA A 187 -6.44 -6.35 -6.37
C ALA A 187 -7.33 -5.19 -5.93
N ASN A 188 -6.95 -4.52 -4.84
CA ASN A 188 -7.68 -3.38 -4.31
C ASN A 188 -6.73 -2.23 -4.02
N SER A 189 -7.25 -1.01 -4.04
CA SER A 189 -6.50 0.18 -3.63
C SER A 189 -7.09 0.81 -2.38
N LEU A 190 -6.22 1.30 -1.50
CA LEU A 190 -6.58 2.15 -0.37
C LEU A 190 -6.37 3.62 -0.74
N CYS A 191 -7.33 4.44 -0.38
CA CYS A 191 -7.30 5.89 -0.58
C CYS A 191 -7.26 6.59 0.78
N PRO A 192 -6.08 6.67 1.43
CA PRO A 192 -5.95 7.38 2.70
C PRO A 192 -6.25 8.88 2.54
N GLY A 193 -6.81 9.47 3.59
CA GLY A 193 -6.93 10.91 3.75
C GLY A 193 -5.63 11.52 4.28
N TYR A 194 -5.76 12.59 5.08
CA TYR A 194 -4.63 13.14 5.82
C TYR A 194 -4.25 12.22 6.97
N ILE A 195 -3.09 11.57 6.84
CA ILE A 195 -2.55 10.62 7.82
C ILE A 195 -1.34 11.23 8.52
N LEU A 196 -1.27 11.10 9.83
CA LEU A 196 -0.10 11.50 10.62
C LEU A 196 1.03 10.51 10.35
N THR A 197 2.01 10.96 9.57
CA THR A 197 3.23 10.21 9.24
C THR A 197 4.44 11.13 9.33
N GLU A 198 5.63 10.56 9.42
CA GLU A 198 6.89 11.32 9.43
C GLU A 198 7.11 12.10 8.14
N MET A 199 6.58 11.63 7.00
CA MET A 199 6.67 12.33 5.71
C MET A 199 6.07 13.73 5.76
N GLY A 200 5.04 13.95 6.57
CA GLY A 200 4.42 15.25 6.73
C GLY A 200 4.79 15.96 8.03
N ALA A 201 5.48 15.31 8.98
CA ALA A 201 5.74 15.89 10.30
C ALA A 201 6.65 17.12 10.23
N ALA A 202 7.63 17.16 9.31
CA ALA A 202 8.55 18.27 9.17
C ALA A 202 7.93 19.56 8.58
N THR A 203 6.73 19.47 7.98
CA THR A 203 6.10 20.58 7.26
C THR A 203 4.73 20.96 7.83
N ARG A 204 4.23 20.27 8.87
CA ARG A 204 2.92 20.53 9.47
C ARG A 204 3.04 21.35 10.74
N THR A 205 2.27 22.39 10.83
CA THR A 205 2.03 23.13 12.08
C THR A 205 0.82 22.53 12.82
N GLN A 206 0.67 22.88 14.10
CA GLN A 206 -0.56 22.51 14.84
C GLN A 206 -1.81 23.11 14.21
N ALA A 207 -1.72 24.32 13.68
CA ALA A 207 -2.83 24.97 12.96
C ALA A 207 -3.25 24.22 11.71
N ASP A 208 -2.30 23.61 10.98
CA ASP A 208 -2.61 22.73 9.84
C ASP A 208 -3.34 21.48 10.29
N ILE A 209 -2.90 20.87 11.39
CA ILE A 209 -3.53 19.67 11.97
C ILE A 209 -4.97 19.99 12.37
N ASP A 210 -5.19 21.11 13.05
CA ASP A 210 -6.52 21.54 13.51
C ASP A 210 -7.44 21.81 12.29
N THR A 211 -6.92 22.53 11.28
CA THR A 211 -7.64 22.84 10.05
C THR A 211 -8.04 21.56 9.31
N TRP A 212 -7.09 20.66 9.09
CA TRP A 212 -7.37 19.41 8.34
C TRP A 212 -8.23 18.43 9.15
N SER A 213 -8.12 18.44 10.48
CA SER A 213 -9.02 17.66 11.34
C SER A 213 -10.46 18.10 11.21
N SER A 214 -10.69 19.42 11.00
CA SER A 214 -12.04 19.96 10.80
C SER A 214 -12.72 19.49 9.52
N TYR A 215 -11.93 19.03 8.51
CA TYR A 215 -12.49 18.44 7.28
C TYR A 215 -12.97 17.00 7.46
N SER A 216 -12.57 16.36 8.56
CA SER A 216 -13.00 14.99 8.88
C SER A 216 -14.25 15.03 9.75
N PRO A 217 -15.36 14.40 9.35
CA PRO A 217 -16.50 14.17 10.25
C PRO A 217 -16.14 13.50 11.58
N LEU A 218 -15.03 12.74 11.63
CA LEU A 218 -14.53 12.14 12.87
C LEU A 218 -13.70 13.10 13.73
N GLY A 219 -13.49 14.36 13.29
CA GLY A 219 -12.81 15.42 14.04
C GLY A 219 -11.32 15.18 14.29
N ARG A 220 -10.67 14.28 13.55
CA ARG A 220 -9.25 13.99 13.69
C ARG A 220 -8.60 13.62 12.36
N LEU A 221 -7.29 13.75 12.28
CA LEU A 221 -6.50 13.11 11.23
C LEU A 221 -6.44 11.59 11.44
N GLY A 222 -6.21 10.86 10.35
CA GLY A 222 -5.95 9.42 10.42
C GLY A 222 -4.56 9.11 10.98
N GLN A 223 -4.42 7.91 11.51
CA GLN A 223 -3.15 7.31 11.91
C GLN A 223 -2.75 6.24 10.90
N SER A 224 -1.45 5.90 10.81
CA SER A 224 -0.99 4.78 9.98
C SER A 224 -1.69 3.47 10.35
N SER A 225 -2.03 3.27 11.63
CA SER A 225 -2.80 2.13 12.13
C SER A 225 -4.24 2.06 11.61
N ASP A 226 -4.91 3.20 11.33
CA ASP A 226 -6.23 3.21 10.69
C ASP A 226 -6.16 2.60 9.28
N VAL A 227 -5.09 2.89 8.55
CA VAL A 227 -4.86 2.34 7.19
C VAL A 227 -4.44 0.88 7.26
N ALA A 228 -3.54 0.53 8.19
CA ALA A 228 -3.06 -0.83 8.37
C ALA A 228 -4.19 -1.81 8.76
N ALA A 229 -5.19 -1.35 9.51
CA ALA A 229 -6.36 -2.16 9.85
C ALA A 229 -7.19 -2.55 8.61
N VAL A 230 -7.39 -1.61 7.68
CA VAL A 230 -8.10 -1.89 6.42
C VAL A 230 -7.23 -2.74 5.48
N ALA A 231 -5.90 -2.50 5.45
CA ALA A 231 -4.98 -3.34 4.71
C ALA A 231 -5.00 -4.80 5.21
N LEU A 232 -5.04 -5.01 6.52
CA LEU A 232 -5.17 -6.35 7.12
C LEU A 232 -6.47 -7.04 6.70
N PHE A 233 -7.60 -6.32 6.71
CA PHE A 233 -8.86 -6.84 6.20
C PHE A 233 -8.72 -7.29 4.74
N LEU A 234 -8.14 -6.46 3.87
CA LEU A 234 -7.93 -6.77 2.46
C LEU A 234 -6.93 -7.92 2.22
N ALA A 235 -6.00 -8.13 3.14
CA ALA A 235 -5.04 -9.24 3.09
C ALA A 235 -5.63 -10.58 3.56
N SER A 236 -6.73 -10.53 4.32
CA SER A 236 -7.36 -11.71 4.94
C SER A 236 -8.43 -12.35 4.05
N PRO A 237 -8.86 -13.57 4.36
CA PRO A 237 -9.98 -14.23 3.67
C PRO A 237 -11.31 -13.46 3.77
N ASP A 238 -11.48 -12.57 4.76
CA ASP A 238 -12.70 -11.79 4.93
C ASP A 238 -13.02 -10.90 3.72
N SER A 239 -12.04 -10.66 2.85
CA SER A 239 -12.15 -9.83 1.64
C SER A 239 -12.11 -10.63 0.32
N ASP A 240 -12.29 -11.94 0.32
CA ASP A 240 -12.11 -12.77 -0.87
C ASP A 240 -13.04 -12.41 -2.04
N TYR A 241 -14.18 -11.78 -1.75
CA TYR A 241 -15.12 -11.31 -2.79
C TYR A 241 -14.97 -9.81 -3.10
N LEU A 242 -13.88 -9.18 -2.65
CA LEU A 242 -13.58 -7.77 -2.94
C LEU A 242 -12.38 -7.67 -3.91
N THR A 243 -12.63 -7.15 -5.12
CA THR A 243 -11.57 -6.84 -6.08
C THR A 243 -11.91 -5.59 -6.90
N GLY A 244 -10.91 -4.88 -7.40
CA GLY A 244 -11.06 -3.67 -8.20
C GLY A 244 -11.53 -2.42 -7.43
N GLN A 245 -11.56 -2.47 -6.09
CA GLN A 245 -12.11 -1.39 -5.29
C GLN A 245 -11.07 -0.31 -4.97
N ALA A 246 -11.57 0.93 -4.80
CA ALA A 246 -10.80 2.07 -4.30
C ALA A 246 -11.43 2.53 -2.98
N ILE A 247 -10.91 1.99 -1.87
CA ILE A 247 -11.52 2.10 -0.54
C ILE A 247 -10.98 3.34 0.18
N ASN A 248 -11.87 4.25 0.57
CA ASN A 248 -11.52 5.43 1.31
C ASN A 248 -11.21 5.11 2.78
N VAL A 249 -10.07 5.60 3.28
CA VAL A 249 -9.69 5.60 4.68
C VAL A 249 -9.42 7.04 5.08
N THR A 250 -10.49 7.85 5.18
CA THR A 250 -10.41 9.32 5.17
C THR A 250 -11.08 9.98 6.35
N GLY A 251 -11.67 9.21 7.28
CA GLY A 251 -12.50 9.78 8.36
C GLY A 251 -13.74 10.52 7.86
N GLY A 252 -14.19 10.21 6.61
CA GLY A 252 -15.35 10.85 5.98
C GLY A 252 -15.04 12.08 5.11
N MET A 253 -13.76 12.49 4.96
CA MET A 253 -13.39 13.63 4.11
C MET A 253 -13.75 13.42 2.62
N VAL A 254 -13.78 12.17 2.18
CA VAL A 254 -14.23 11.73 0.86
C VAL A 254 -15.08 10.48 1.03
N MET A 255 -16.31 10.47 0.51
CA MET A 255 -17.29 9.41 0.74
C MET A 255 -17.59 8.52 -0.49
N HIS A 256 -17.02 8.85 -1.67
CA HIS A 256 -17.29 8.13 -2.93
C HIS A 256 -16.05 8.01 -3.82
#